data_2bf4f0d26d8a103c6fdb528a2071488c
#
_entry.id   2bf4f0d26d8a103c6fdb528a2071488c
#
_cell.length_a   1.000
_cell.length_b   1.000
_cell.length_c   1.000
_cell.angle_alpha   90.00
_cell.angle_beta   90.00
_cell.angle_gamma   90.00
#
_symmetry.space_group_name_H-M   'P 1'
#
loop_
_entity.id
_entity.type
_entity.pdbx_description
1 polymer ?
#
loop_
_entity_poly.entity_id
_entity_poly.type
_entity_poly.pdbx_seq_one_letter_code
_entity_poly.pdbx_strand_id
1 'polypeptide(L)'
;MNKPTIVMLVAAGALGFAGLAEIGFAYYSSNTLKSELETLSKPAADAVSDYQLRNLKHDAGIFASSGAVDLELRSHCDDGDAPAPVGLRVEYSVSHLPGLKSLNQFTWILTPLDASKTHWKQLFGSVAALQANGMLTYGGLIRSDMQLPAIAVKASGYSLQVPASNGTLAMGELALAVKWNFERMVLRGHGEAVELKQLALEMDLQNRKRGLGTLGFTMGSLGTSTLSMEGLKIASTTTEANDRLNSKIRQSVSKLQVSGQELNDLSLELAVNGVEAQSAESLGTLFSATCGFRNMTVDEGKRMRVALKNVLAAGFSVGVTQLTASSGKGSIDGRIMVELLPSKGAELSLADQLKSSASLVVKGNFVPDGLRDMALATGYVSTTADGLKTGYEFADGLVTVNGKTFDAGMVRSRFDEASQSLNRFLSTNPAAPVADSRDGQDMDEAKDTAPSGVQQYSNVGKADQAPAVAPGTDKP
;
A
#
# COMPACT_ATOMS: atom_id res chain seq x y z
N MET A 1 -12.12 -4.95 -18.06
CA MET A 1 -12.28 -4.75 -16.58
C MET A 1 -10.90 -4.40 -16.04
N ASN A 2 -10.73 -3.22 -15.49
CA ASN A 2 -9.42 -2.74 -15.04
C ASN A 2 -8.93 -3.55 -13.82
N LYS A 3 -7.66 -3.92 -13.82
CA LYS A 3 -6.98 -4.63 -12.71
C LYS A 3 -7.24 -4.08 -11.30
N PRO A 4 -7.57 -2.78 -11.09
CA PRO A 4 -7.88 -2.25 -9.76
C PRO A 4 -9.19 -2.80 -9.15
N THR A 5 -10.15 -3.25 -9.95
CA THR A 5 -11.47 -3.69 -9.43
C THR A 5 -11.38 -4.98 -8.60
N ILE A 6 -10.46 -5.89 -8.92
CA ILE A 6 -10.27 -7.15 -8.15
C ILE A 6 -9.57 -6.85 -6.82
N VAL A 7 -8.60 -5.95 -6.81
CA VAL A 7 -7.89 -5.52 -5.59
C VAL A 7 -8.84 -4.73 -4.69
N MET A 8 -9.74 -3.90 -5.24
CA MET A 8 -10.78 -3.21 -4.48
C MET A 8 -11.78 -4.18 -3.84
N LEU A 9 -12.16 -5.27 -4.49
CA LEU A 9 -13.12 -6.23 -3.91
C LEU A 9 -12.52 -7.03 -2.74
N VAL A 10 -11.24 -7.37 -2.80
CA VAL A 10 -10.53 -7.99 -1.68
C VAL A 10 -10.30 -6.99 -0.55
N ALA A 11 -9.94 -5.74 -0.88
CA ALA A 11 -9.82 -4.64 0.08
C ALA A 11 -11.19 -4.23 0.64
N ALA A 12 -12.26 -4.22 -0.17
CA ALA A 12 -13.62 -3.94 0.26
C ALA A 12 -14.17 -5.03 1.19
N GLY A 13 -13.81 -6.30 0.95
CA GLY A 13 -14.04 -7.38 1.91
C GLY A 13 -13.38 -7.08 3.26
N ALA A 14 -12.10 -6.70 3.26
CA ALA A 14 -11.34 -6.39 4.47
C ALA A 14 -11.81 -5.11 5.18
N LEU A 15 -12.21 -4.07 4.44
CA LEU A 15 -12.75 -2.81 5.00
C LEU A 15 -14.19 -2.96 5.46
N GLY A 16 -15.01 -3.74 4.77
CA GLY A 16 -16.33 -4.18 5.26
C GLY A 16 -16.21 -4.91 6.59
N PHE A 17 -15.14 -5.68 6.78
CA PHE A 17 -14.79 -6.32 8.04
C PHE A 17 -14.47 -5.33 9.16
N ALA A 18 -13.70 -4.28 8.91
CA ALA A 18 -13.39 -3.26 9.92
C ALA A 18 -14.64 -2.53 10.39
N GLY A 19 -15.55 -2.17 9.47
CA GLY A 19 -16.84 -1.55 9.80
C GLY A 19 -17.79 -2.48 10.56
N LEU A 20 -17.85 -3.77 10.17
CA LEU A 20 -18.69 -4.77 10.88
C LEU A 20 -18.16 -5.08 12.26
N ALA A 21 -16.89 -4.96 12.47
CA ALA A 21 -16.26 -5.21 13.73
C ALA A 21 -16.44 -4.04 14.72
N GLU A 22 -16.60 -2.80 14.27
CA GLU A 22 -17.08 -1.69 15.11
C GLU A 22 -18.53 -1.94 15.58
N ILE A 23 -19.38 -2.57 14.75
CA ILE A 23 -20.72 -3.01 15.11
C ILE A 23 -20.70 -4.06 16.24
N GLY A 24 -19.72 -4.93 16.28
CA GLY A 24 -19.60 -5.97 17.31
C GLY A 24 -19.21 -5.46 18.72
N PHE A 25 -18.72 -4.24 18.86
CA PHE A 25 -18.30 -3.66 20.16
C PHE A 25 -19.47 -3.19 21.04
N ALA A 26 -20.65 -3.03 20.49
CA ALA A 26 -21.81 -2.42 21.14
C ALA A 26 -22.63 -3.36 22.04
N TYR A 27 -22.03 -4.35 22.66
CA TYR A 27 -22.75 -5.43 23.32
C TYR A 27 -22.82 -5.34 24.83
N TYR A 28 -23.90 -4.75 25.38
CA TYR A 28 -24.37 -5.13 26.71
C TYR A 28 -25.88 -5.41 26.79
N SER A 29 -26.64 -5.07 25.79
CA SER A 29 -28.05 -5.44 25.64
C SER A 29 -28.49 -5.26 24.19
N SER A 30 -29.62 -5.85 23.79
CA SER A 30 -30.17 -5.66 22.43
C SER A 30 -30.47 -4.20 22.12
N ASN A 31 -30.79 -3.39 23.13
CA ASN A 31 -31.05 -1.96 22.99
C ASN A 31 -29.76 -1.17 22.78
N THR A 32 -28.66 -1.57 23.41
CA THR A 32 -27.35 -0.98 23.18
C THR A 32 -26.87 -1.25 21.77
N LEU A 33 -27.01 -2.49 21.29
CA LEU A 33 -26.71 -2.85 19.90
C LEU A 33 -27.50 -2.00 18.90
N LYS A 34 -28.81 -1.85 19.12
CA LYS A 34 -29.66 -1.03 18.27
C LYS A 34 -29.18 0.43 18.26
N SER A 35 -28.95 1.02 19.43
CA SER A 35 -28.49 2.39 19.58
C SER A 35 -27.15 2.65 18.88
N GLU A 36 -26.22 1.71 19.01
CA GLU A 36 -24.90 1.83 18.37
C GLU A 36 -24.99 1.68 16.84
N LEU A 37 -25.78 0.71 16.36
CA LEU A 37 -26.03 0.56 14.93
C LEU A 37 -26.72 1.80 14.34
N GLU A 38 -27.68 2.39 15.05
CA GLU A 38 -28.33 3.65 14.66
C GLU A 38 -27.31 4.81 14.66
N THR A 39 -26.38 4.85 15.61
CA THR A 39 -25.33 5.87 15.68
C THR A 39 -24.34 5.70 14.51
N LEU A 40 -23.91 4.49 14.22
CA LEU A 40 -23.04 4.19 13.08
C LEU A 40 -23.72 4.40 11.71
N SER A 41 -25.06 4.30 11.66
CA SER A 41 -25.84 4.57 10.45
C SER A 41 -26.03 6.06 10.16
N LYS A 42 -25.84 6.93 11.17
CA LYS A 42 -25.87 8.39 10.97
C LYS A 42 -24.52 8.83 10.40
N PRO A 43 -24.49 9.47 9.22
CA PRO A 43 -23.25 10.03 8.74
C PRO A 43 -22.76 11.05 9.78
N ALA A 44 -21.59 10.82 10.34
CA ALA A 44 -20.93 11.85 11.14
C ALA A 44 -20.71 13.05 10.21
N ALA A 45 -21.16 14.22 10.61
CA ALA A 45 -21.19 15.43 9.77
C ALA A 45 -19.80 15.79 9.18
N ASP A 46 -18.73 15.30 9.81
CA ASP A 46 -17.35 15.62 9.47
C ASP A 46 -16.48 14.36 9.15
N ALA A 47 -17.04 13.16 9.21
CA ALA A 47 -16.27 11.95 8.92
C ALA A 47 -16.44 11.55 7.47
N VAL A 48 -15.37 11.73 6.70
CA VAL A 48 -15.23 11.11 5.38
C VAL A 48 -15.04 9.62 5.60
N SER A 49 -16.10 8.84 5.39
CA SER A 49 -16.09 7.40 5.58
C SER A 49 -16.21 6.69 4.22
N ASP A 50 -15.33 5.72 3.98
CA ASP A 50 -15.37 4.86 2.79
C ASP A 50 -16.58 3.91 2.78
N TYR A 51 -17.37 3.93 3.85
CA TYR A 51 -18.57 3.12 3.95
C TYR A 51 -19.75 3.91 4.53
N GLN A 52 -20.95 3.54 4.13
CA GLN A 52 -22.19 4.07 4.66
C GLN A 52 -23.13 2.90 5.02
N LEU A 53 -23.66 2.91 6.25
CA LEU A 53 -24.68 1.97 6.67
C LEU A 53 -26.07 2.54 6.40
N ARG A 54 -26.96 1.73 5.82
CA ARG A 54 -28.34 2.11 5.48
C ARG A 54 -29.31 0.98 5.81
N ASN A 55 -30.58 1.29 5.79
CA ASN A 55 -31.68 0.33 5.89
C ASN A 55 -31.54 -0.64 7.08
N LEU A 56 -31.07 -0.11 8.22
CA LEU A 56 -30.94 -0.89 9.44
C LEU A 56 -32.29 -1.46 9.87
N LYS A 57 -32.36 -2.79 9.97
CA LYS A 57 -33.46 -3.53 10.58
C LYS A 57 -32.90 -4.29 11.77
N HIS A 58 -33.51 -4.17 12.92
CA HIS A 58 -33.10 -4.87 14.13
C HIS A 58 -34.32 -5.34 14.92
N ASP A 59 -34.42 -6.63 15.05
CA ASP A 59 -35.43 -7.30 15.87
C ASP A 59 -34.80 -7.69 17.20
N ALA A 60 -35.17 -6.95 18.26
CA ALA A 60 -34.65 -7.15 19.60
C ALA A 60 -35.41 -8.25 20.35
N GLY A 61 -34.69 -9.25 20.84
CA GLY A 61 -35.21 -10.28 21.72
C GLY A 61 -34.41 -10.40 23.01
N ILE A 62 -34.96 -10.97 24.05
CA ILE A 62 -34.31 -11.14 25.36
C ILE A 62 -33.15 -12.13 25.24
N PHE A 63 -33.29 -13.24 24.54
CA PHE A 63 -32.30 -14.31 24.42
C PHE A 63 -31.54 -14.27 23.11
N ALA A 64 -32.13 -13.67 22.10
CA ALA A 64 -31.50 -13.51 20.79
C ALA A 64 -32.02 -12.26 20.10
N SER A 65 -31.17 -11.64 19.30
CA SER A 65 -31.52 -10.55 18.37
C SER A 65 -31.10 -10.95 16.97
N SER A 66 -31.82 -10.43 15.98
CA SER A 66 -31.46 -10.60 14.57
C SER A 66 -31.65 -9.29 13.82
N GLY A 67 -31.03 -9.16 12.67
CA GLY A 67 -31.18 -7.97 11.88
C GLY A 67 -30.47 -8.03 10.54
N ALA A 68 -30.63 -6.93 9.81
CA ALA A 68 -29.93 -6.71 8.56
C ALA A 68 -29.54 -5.23 8.43
N VAL A 69 -28.41 -4.98 7.84
CA VAL A 69 -27.94 -3.64 7.51
C VAL A 69 -27.33 -3.65 6.10
N ASP A 70 -27.62 -2.62 5.33
CA ASP A 70 -27.03 -2.42 4.02
C ASP A 70 -25.77 -1.59 4.17
N LEU A 71 -24.65 -2.14 3.72
CA LEU A 71 -23.34 -1.51 3.69
C LEU A 71 -23.07 -1.04 2.26
N GLU A 72 -22.92 0.24 2.07
CA GLU A 72 -22.54 0.84 0.81
C GLU A 72 -21.07 1.29 0.90
N LEU A 73 -20.22 0.65 0.10
CA LEU A 73 -18.81 1.01 0.01
C LEU A 73 -18.63 2.07 -1.08
N ARG A 74 -18.06 3.20 -0.71
CA ARG A 74 -17.75 4.30 -1.61
C ARG A 74 -16.29 4.63 -1.48
N SER A 75 -15.63 4.94 -2.57
CA SER A 75 -14.34 5.60 -2.49
C SER A 75 -14.59 7.10 -2.28
N HIS A 76 -14.17 7.64 -1.15
CA HIS A 76 -14.25 9.10 -0.92
C HIS A 76 -13.15 9.86 -1.68
N CYS A 77 -12.20 9.12 -2.26
CA CYS A 77 -11.06 9.67 -2.97
C CYS A 77 -11.26 9.74 -4.50
N ASP A 78 -12.51 9.79 -4.95
CA ASP A 78 -12.80 9.66 -6.37
C ASP A 78 -12.81 11.00 -7.09
N ASP A 79 -12.02 11.09 -8.15
CA ASP A 79 -11.90 12.26 -9.03
C ASP A 79 -12.97 12.28 -10.14
N GLY A 80 -14.12 11.64 -9.93
CA GLY A 80 -15.28 11.72 -10.84
C GLY A 80 -15.50 10.51 -11.78
N ASP A 81 -14.50 9.64 -11.95
CA ASP A 81 -14.60 8.37 -12.72
C ASP A 81 -14.81 7.15 -11.79
N ALA A 82 -15.49 7.37 -10.66
CA ALA A 82 -15.70 6.33 -9.66
C ALA A 82 -16.45 5.12 -10.22
N PRO A 83 -15.99 3.91 -9.96
CA PRO A 83 -16.83 2.74 -10.16
C PRO A 83 -18.09 2.87 -9.28
N ALA A 84 -19.22 2.41 -9.80
CA ALA A 84 -20.47 2.42 -9.05
C ALA A 84 -20.27 1.83 -7.64
N PRO A 85 -20.86 2.44 -6.59
CA PRO A 85 -20.70 1.98 -5.23
C PRO A 85 -21.10 0.51 -5.10
N VAL A 86 -20.31 -0.26 -4.36
CA VAL A 86 -20.62 -1.68 -4.11
C VAL A 86 -21.53 -1.76 -2.90
N GLY A 87 -22.77 -2.15 -3.13
CA GLY A 87 -23.76 -2.36 -2.07
C GLY A 87 -23.76 -3.82 -1.59
N LEU A 88 -23.63 -4.02 -0.29
CA LEU A 88 -23.64 -5.31 0.37
C LEU A 88 -24.70 -5.31 1.47
N ARG A 89 -25.35 -6.44 1.72
CA ARG A 89 -26.24 -6.66 2.86
C ARG A 89 -25.59 -7.58 3.86
N VAL A 90 -25.54 -7.16 5.09
CA VAL A 90 -25.11 -7.95 6.24
C VAL A 90 -26.37 -8.39 6.98
N GLU A 91 -26.63 -9.68 6.99
CA GLU A 91 -27.65 -10.29 7.85
C GLU A 91 -26.95 -10.90 9.05
N TYR A 92 -27.45 -10.64 10.25
CA TYR A 92 -26.84 -11.12 11.47
C TYR A 92 -27.85 -11.69 12.46
N SER A 93 -27.38 -12.63 13.27
CA SER A 93 -28.10 -13.17 14.41
C SER A 93 -27.16 -13.24 15.59
N VAL A 94 -27.64 -12.83 16.77
CA VAL A 94 -26.86 -12.77 18.00
C VAL A 94 -27.60 -13.51 19.10
N SER A 95 -26.95 -14.47 19.75
CA SER A 95 -27.41 -15.09 20.98
C SER A 95 -26.87 -14.31 22.17
N HIS A 96 -27.77 -13.86 23.06
CA HIS A 96 -27.44 -13.14 24.28
C HIS A 96 -27.16 -14.08 25.47
N LEU A 97 -27.25 -15.38 25.26
CA LEU A 97 -26.95 -16.35 26.30
C LEU A 97 -25.44 -16.48 26.50
N PRO A 98 -24.92 -16.18 27.69
CA PRO A 98 -23.51 -16.31 27.96
C PRO A 98 -23.10 -17.79 27.96
N GLY A 99 -22.00 -18.08 27.29
CA GLY A 99 -21.35 -19.40 27.32
C GLY A 99 -20.17 -19.42 28.29
N LEU A 100 -19.49 -20.55 28.41
CA LEU A 100 -18.33 -20.69 29.29
C LEU A 100 -17.15 -19.76 28.89
N LYS A 101 -17.04 -19.39 27.60
CA LYS A 101 -15.93 -18.60 27.04
C LYS A 101 -16.36 -17.29 26.40
N SER A 102 -17.64 -17.02 26.31
CA SER A 102 -18.19 -15.89 25.55
C SER A 102 -19.37 -15.26 26.27
N LEU A 103 -19.45 -13.93 26.18
CA LEU A 103 -20.63 -13.16 26.57
C LEU A 103 -21.78 -13.42 25.59
N ASN A 104 -21.48 -13.38 24.29
CA ASN A 104 -22.44 -13.56 23.22
C ASN A 104 -21.84 -14.39 22.10
N GLN A 105 -22.71 -15.06 21.33
CA GLN A 105 -22.35 -15.71 20.09
C GLN A 105 -23.13 -15.04 18.95
N PHE A 106 -22.52 -14.92 17.79
CA PHE A 106 -23.16 -14.31 16.62
C PHE A 106 -22.83 -15.06 15.35
N THR A 107 -23.74 -14.97 14.41
CA THR A 107 -23.53 -15.38 13.03
C THR A 107 -23.81 -14.19 12.13
N TRP A 108 -23.11 -14.07 11.01
CA TRP A 108 -23.44 -13.10 10.00
C TRP A 108 -23.17 -13.65 8.60
N ILE A 109 -23.93 -13.13 7.65
CA ILE A 109 -23.87 -13.48 6.25
C ILE A 109 -23.81 -12.18 5.45
N LEU A 110 -22.83 -12.09 4.54
CA LEU A 110 -22.67 -10.97 3.63
C LEU A 110 -23.15 -11.36 2.24
N THR A 111 -24.14 -10.63 1.72
CA THR A 111 -24.69 -10.82 0.37
C THR A 111 -24.69 -9.52 -0.42
N PRO A 112 -24.57 -9.54 -1.75
CA PRO A 112 -24.68 -8.32 -2.55
C PRO A 112 -26.13 -7.80 -2.57
N LEU A 113 -26.28 -6.47 -2.53
CA LEU A 113 -27.55 -5.81 -2.80
C LEU A 113 -27.97 -6.00 -4.26
N ASP A 114 -29.27 -5.83 -4.54
CA ASP A 114 -29.86 -6.07 -5.87
C ASP A 114 -29.13 -5.32 -6.99
N ALA A 115 -28.78 -4.08 -6.79
CA ALA A 115 -28.01 -3.28 -7.74
C ALA A 115 -26.61 -3.87 -8.05
N SER A 116 -26.01 -4.56 -7.11
CA SER A 116 -24.68 -5.17 -7.22
C SER A 116 -24.72 -6.65 -7.62
N LYS A 117 -25.87 -7.30 -7.57
CA LYS A 117 -26.03 -8.75 -7.84
C LYS A 117 -25.52 -9.16 -9.21
N THR A 118 -25.76 -8.36 -10.23
CA THR A 118 -25.32 -8.66 -11.60
C THR A 118 -23.81 -8.66 -11.68
N HIS A 119 -23.15 -7.62 -11.15
CA HIS A 119 -21.69 -7.54 -11.08
C HIS A 119 -21.09 -8.64 -10.20
N TRP A 120 -21.74 -8.92 -9.07
CA TRP A 120 -21.33 -9.99 -8.16
C TRP A 120 -21.38 -11.36 -8.83
N LYS A 121 -22.49 -11.67 -9.56
CA LYS A 121 -22.60 -12.90 -10.35
C LYS A 121 -21.57 -12.98 -11.47
N GLN A 122 -21.26 -11.86 -12.12
CA GLN A 122 -20.22 -11.82 -13.15
C GLN A 122 -18.83 -12.08 -12.55
N LEU A 123 -18.56 -11.59 -11.34
CA LEU A 123 -17.26 -11.74 -10.66
C LEU A 123 -17.11 -13.11 -9.99
N PHE A 124 -18.15 -13.63 -9.38
CA PHE A 124 -18.10 -14.81 -8.52
C PHE A 124 -18.88 -16.02 -9.06
N GLY A 125 -19.51 -15.90 -10.21
CA GLY A 125 -20.29 -16.98 -10.84
C GLY A 125 -21.59 -17.35 -10.11
N SER A 126 -21.74 -16.92 -8.85
CA SER A 126 -22.91 -17.18 -8.01
C SER A 126 -23.13 -16.01 -7.04
N VAL A 127 -24.26 -16.00 -6.34
CA VAL A 127 -24.44 -15.13 -5.16
C VAL A 127 -23.80 -15.84 -3.96
N ALA A 128 -22.50 -16.06 -4.04
CA ALA A 128 -21.77 -16.66 -2.94
C ALA A 128 -21.73 -15.66 -1.77
N ALA A 129 -22.10 -16.12 -0.61
CA ALA A 129 -22.10 -15.33 0.60
C ALA A 129 -20.81 -15.60 1.38
N LEU A 130 -20.14 -14.55 1.81
CA LEU A 130 -19.17 -14.66 2.88
C LEU A 130 -19.98 -14.82 4.18
N GLN A 131 -19.68 -15.85 4.94
CA GLN A 131 -20.37 -16.12 6.20
C GLN A 131 -19.37 -16.32 7.33
N ALA A 132 -19.79 -16.01 8.54
CA ALA A 132 -18.98 -16.23 9.69
C ALA A 132 -19.80 -16.57 10.93
N ASN A 133 -19.15 -17.34 11.81
CA ASN A 133 -19.60 -17.58 13.17
C ASN A 133 -18.59 -16.93 14.10
N GLY A 134 -19.08 -16.25 15.12
CA GLY A 134 -18.18 -15.54 16.02
C GLY A 134 -18.71 -15.48 17.45
N MET A 135 -17.87 -14.90 18.29
CA MET A 135 -18.17 -14.69 19.70
C MET A 135 -17.52 -13.41 20.23
N LEU A 136 -18.20 -12.77 21.15
CA LEU A 136 -17.63 -11.73 22.00
C LEU A 136 -17.14 -12.41 23.29
N THR A 137 -15.84 -12.34 23.56
CA THR A 137 -15.25 -12.91 24.77
C THR A 137 -15.48 -12.01 26.00
N TYR A 138 -15.30 -12.56 27.20
CA TYR A 138 -15.39 -11.78 28.45
C TYR A 138 -14.37 -10.63 28.54
N GLY A 139 -13.26 -10.72 27.80
CA GLY A 139 -12.25 -9.65 27.67
C GLY A 139 -12.55 -8.59 26.63
N GLY A 140 -13.77 -8.56 26.07
CA GLY A 140 -14.15 -7.59 25.03
C GLY A 140 -13.55 -7.83 23.64
N LEU A 141 -12.96 -9.04 23.42
CA LEU A 141 -12.40 -9.40 22.14
C LEU A 141 -13.46 -10.10 21.28
N ILE A 142 -13.69 -9.61 20.08
CA ILE A 142 -14.47 -10.29 19.05
C ILE A 142 -13.59 -11.32 18.36
N ARG A 143 -14.06 -12.55 18.28
CA ARG A 143 -13.44 -13.60 17.45
C ARG A 143 -14.45 -14.14 16.46
N SER A 144 -14.02 -14.36 15.24
CA SER A 144 -14.89 -14.84 14.17
C SER A 144 -14.14 -15.81 13.26
N ASP A 145 -14.77 -16.95 12.99
CA ASP A 145 -14.35 -17.92 12.00
C ASP A 145 -15.16 -17.66 10.72
N MET A 146 -14.46 -17.36 9.63
CA MET A 146 -15.01 -16.90 8.36
C MET A 146 -14.91 -17.95 7.29
N GLN A 147 -15.91 -18.06 6.43
CA GLN A 147 -15.95 -19.00 5.33
C GLN A 147 -16.32 -18.28 4.03
N LEU A 148 -15.43 -18.34 3.06
CA LEU A 148 -15.69 -17.92 1.69
C LEU A 148 -15.99 -19.15 0.85
N PRO A 149 -17.16 -19.25 0.21
CA PRO A 149 -17.49 -20.36 -0.67
C PRO A 149 -16.59 -20.33 -1.92
N ALA A 150 -16.58 -21.43 -2.66
CA ALA A 150 -15.83 -21.50 -3.90
C ALA A 150 -16.32 -20.45 -4.91
N ILE A 151 -15.39 -19.81 -5.59
CA ILE A 151 -15.63 -18.77 -6.58
C ILE A 151 -15.29 -19.33 -7.95
N ALA A 152 -16.21 -19.21 -8.91
CA ALA A 152 -16.00 -19.59 -10.30
C ALA A 152 -16.58 -18.52 -11.23
N VAL A 153 -15.71 -17.68 -11.78
CA VAL A 153 -16.11 -16.59 -12.67
C VAL A 153 -15.75 -16.95 -14.10
N LYS A 154 -16.65 -16.65 -15.02
CA LYS A 154 -16.36 -16.67 -16.46
C LYS A 154 -16.85 -15.35 -17.06
N ALA A 155 -15.96 -14.59 -17.66
CA ALA A 155 -16.28 -13.31 -18.32
C ALA A 155 -15.39 -13.15 -19.56
N SER A 156 -15.96 -12.78 -20.68
CA SER A 156 -15.30 -12.31 -21.92
C SER A 156 -13.87 -12.80 -22.15
N GLY A 157 -13.66 -14.13 -22.24
CA GLY A 157 -12.35 -14.73 -22.49
C GLY A 157 -11.49 -14.99 -21.24
N TYR A 158 -11.98 -14.67 -20.04
CA TYR A 158 -11.32 -14.93 -18.75
C TYR A 158 -12.12 -15.88 -17.88
N SER A 159 -11.45 -16.68 -17.10
CA SER A 159 -12.05 -17.46 -16.03
C SER A 159 -11.19 -17.41 -14.77
N LEU A 160 -11.84 -17.17 -13.60
CA LEU A 160 -11.20 -17.23 -12.29
C LEU A 160 -11.82 -18.39 -11.51
N GLN A 161 -10.99 -19.22 -10.91
CA GLN A 161 -11.40 -20.29 -10.01
C GLN A 161 -10.64 -20.16 -8.70
N VAL A 162 -11.39 -20.08 -7.59
CA VAL A 162 -10.85 -20.07 -6.23
C VAL A 162 -11.66 -21.11 -5.45
N PRO A 163 -11.05 -22.14 -4.88
CA PRO A 163 -11.72 -23.07 -3.98
C PRO A 163 -12.29 -22.37 -2.75
N ALA A 164 -13.22 -23.02 -2.06
CA ALA A 164 -13.67 -22.54 -0.76
C ALA A 164 -12.49 -22.33 0.18
N SER A 165 -12.54 -21.26 0.95
CA SER A 165 -11.44 -20.88 1.85
C SER A 165 -11.97 -20.43 3.20
N ASN A 166 -11.12 -20.56 4.22
CA ASN A 166 -11.44 -20.19 5.58
C ASN A 166 -10.47 -19.13 6.09
N GLY A 167 -10.98 -18.28 6.96
CA GLY A 167 -10.20 -17.27 7.65
C GLY A 167 -10.64 -17.11 9.10
N THR A 168 -9.84 -16.42 9.88
CA THR A 168 -10.16 -16.02 11.25
C THR A 168 -9.96 -14.53 11.42
N LEU A 169 -10.81 -13.92 12.21
CA LEU A 169 -10.71 -12.52 12.64
C LEU A 169 -10.72 -12.48 14.16
N ALA A 170 -9.79 -11.74 14.75
CA ALA A 170 -9.88 -11.36 16.15
C ALA A 170 -9.70 -9.85 16.26
N MET A 171 -10.61 -9.17 16.96
CA MET A 171 -10.58 -7.72 17.04
C MET A 171 -10.91 -7.22 18.45
N GLY A 172 -10.11 -6.28 18.90
CA GLY A 172 -10.31 -5.49 20.09
C GLY A 172 -10.35 -3.99 19.75
N GLU A 173 -10.33 -3.13 20.76
CA GLU A 173 -10.36 -1.68 20.58
C GLU A 173 -9.20 -1.20 19.69
N LEU A 174 -7.98 -1.62 20.00
CA LEU A 174 -6.78 -1.29 19.24
C LEU A 174 -6.22 -2.50 18.46
N ALA A 175 -6.50 -3.70 18.95
CA ALA A 175 -5.97 -4.93 18.38
C ALA A 175 -6.79 -5.41 17.18
N LEU A 176 -6.09 -5.94 16.17
CA LEU A 176 -6.70 -6.57 15.00
C LEU A 176 -5.83 -7.73 14.54
N ALA A 177 -6.37 -8.95 14.55
CA ALA A 177 -5.70 -10.11 13.97
C ALA A 177 -6.59 -10.72 12.89
N VAL A 178 -6.00 -10.99 11.73
CA VAL A 178 -6.66 -11.63 10.58
C VAL A 178 -5.75 -12.73 10.06
N LYS A 179 -6.31 -13.91 9.83
CA LYS A 179 -5.62 -14.98 9.10
C LYS A 179 -6.53 -15.50 8.01
N TRP A 180 -5.98 -15.65 6.81
CA TRP A 180 -6.72 -16.19 5.68
C TRP A 180 -5.82 -17.07 4.83
N ASN A 181 -6.31 -18.24 4.43
CA ASN A 181 -5.58 -19.17 3.61
C ASN A 181 -6.38 -19.54 2.37
N PHE A 182 -5.73 -19.49 1.21
CA PHE A 182 -6.24 -20.00 -0.06
C PHE A 182 -5.30 -21.10 -0.56
N GLU A 183 -5.86 -22.27 -0.78
CA GLU A 183 -5.07 -23.41 -1.26
C GLU A 183 -4.56 -23.15 -2.68
N ARG A 184 -5.45 -22.62 -3.55
CA ARG A 184 -5.17 -22.44 -4.97
C ARG A 184 -6.05 -21.35 -5.56
N MET A 185 -5.52 -20.59 -6.51
CA MET A 185 -6.28 -19.71 -7.38
C MET A 185 -5.81 -19.91 -8.82
N VAL A 186 -6.74 -20.02 -9.76
CA VAL A 186 -6.43 -20.20 -11.18
C VAL A 186 -7.13 -19.13 -11.99
N LEU A 187 -6.35 -18.31 -12.67
CA LEU A 187 -6.84 -17.33 -13.64
C LEU A 187 -6.44 -17.82 -15.04
N ARG A 188 -7.42 -17.98 -15.92
CA ARG A 188 -7.19 -18.30 -17.34
C ARG A 188 -7.71 -17.17 -18.21
N GLY A 189 -6.95 -16.81 -19.24
CA GLY A 189 -7.35 -15.79 -20.20
C GLY A 189 -6.40 -15.72 -21.37
N HIS A 190 -6.91 -15.46 -22.56
CA HIS A 190 -6.11 -15.33 -23.80
C HIS A 190 -5.14 -16.50 -24.09
N GLY A 191 -5.57 -17.73 -23.77
CA GLY A 191 -4.75 -18.93 -24.00
C GLY A 191 -3.73 -19.21 -22.90
N GLU A 192 -3.58 -18.36 -21.90
CA GLU A 192 -2.66 -18.54 -20.79
C GLU A 192 -3.40 -18.86 -19.48
N ALA A 193 -2.70 -19.56 -18.60
CA ALA A 193 -3.14 -19.83 -17.25
C ALA A 193 -2.11 -19.31 -16.25
N VAL A 194 -2.58 -18.55 -15.27
CA VAL A 194 -1.81 -18.15 -14.09
C VAL A 194 -2.32 -18.97 -12.92
N GLU A 195 -1.46 -19.75 -12.32
CA GLU A 195 -1.77 -20.57 -11.16
C GLU A 195 -1.01 -20.06 -9.95
N LEU A 196 -1.75 -19.76 -8.86
CA LEU A 196 -1.22 -19.35 -7.57
C LEU A 196 -1.57 -20.45 -6.56
N LYS A 197 -0.61 -20.89 -5.77
CA LYS A 197 -0.80 -21.94 -4.76
C LYS A 197 -0.36 -21.48 -3.38
N GLN A 198 -1.05 -21.97 -2.35
CA GLN A 198 -0.70 -21.79 -0.95
C GLN A 198 -0.53 -20.31 -0.58
N LEU A 199 -1.57 -19.51 -0.88
CA LEU A 199 -1.59 -18.12 -0.44
C LEU A 199 -2.05 -18.06 1.00
N ALA A 200 -1.30 -17.33 1.83
CA ALA A 200 -1.72 -17.01 3.19
C ALA A 200 -1.53 -15.52 3.46
N LEU A 201 -2.52 -14.93 4.11
CA LEU A 201 -2.48 -13.58 4.65
C LEU A 201 -2.56 -13.68 6.17
N GLU A 202 -1.63 -13.07 6.86
CA GLU A 202 -1.62 -12.95 8.31
C GLU A 202 -1.41 -11.50 8.71
N MET A 203 -2.24 -11.02 9.61
CA MET A 203 -2.13 -9.71 10.23
C MET A 203 -2.32 -9.88 11.73
N ASP A 204 -1.44 -9.29 12.52
CA ASP A 204 -1.53 -9.28 13.97
C ASP A 204 -1.07 -7.89 14.47
N LEU A 205 -2.02 -6.97 14.54
CA LEU A 205 -1.80 -5.61 14.98
C LEU A 205 -2.20 -5.49 16.46
N GLN A 206 -1.28 -5.06 17.27
CA GLN A 206 -1.50 -4.74 18.69
C GLN A 206 -2.12 -3.34 18.83
N ASN A 207 -1.76 -2.44 17.92
CA ASN A 207 -2.34 -1.10 17.81
C ASN A 207 -2.54 -0.76 16.32
N ARG A 208 -3.78 -0.90 15.86
CA ARG A 208 -4.16 -0.63 14.46
C ARG A 208 -4.03 0.84 14.05
N LYS A 209 -4.16 1.79 15.00
CA LYS A 209 -4.02 3.23 14.71
C LYS A 209 -2.58 3.62 14.38
N ARG A 210 -1.61 2.97 15.03
CA ARG A 210 -0.18 3.18 14.80
C ARG A 210 0.44 2.11 13.89
N GLY A 211 -0.34 1.09 13.48
CA GLY A 211 0.14 -0.02 12.68
C GLY A 211 1.14 -0.93 13.41
N LEU A 212 1.12 -0.92 14.78
CA LEU A 212 2.04 -1.75 15.58
C LEU A 212 1.66 -3.21 15.51
N GLY A 213 2.62 -4.06 15.17
CA GLY A 213 2.43 -5.49 15.03
C GLY A 213 3.08 -6.05 13.77
N THR A 214 2.49 -7.11 13.25
CA THR A 214 3.01 -7.82 12.08
C THR A 214 1.97 -7.96 10.99
N LEU A 215 2.43 -7.91 9.74
CA LEU A 215 1.65 -8.24 8.55
C LEU A 215 2.49 -9.19 7.70
N GLY A 216 1.91 -10.32 7.30
CA GLY A 216 2.54 -11.33 6.49
C GLY A 216 1.69 -11.73 5.29
N PHE A 217 2.33 -11.89 4.15
CA PHE A 217 1.76 -12.51 2.97
C PHE A 217 2.72 -13.58 2.47
N THR A 218 2.22 -14.78 2.24
CA THR A 218 3.01 -15.86 1.65
C THR A 218 2.31 -16.45 0.44
N MET A 219 3.09 -16.88 -0.52
CA MET A 219 2.63 -17.63 -1.69
C MET A 219 3.64 -18.74 -1.98
N GLY A 220 3.16 -19.98 -1.99
CA GLY A 220 4.02 -21.14 -2.24
C GLY A 220 4.55 -21.14 -3.66
N SER A 221 3.67 -20.93 -4.65
CA SER A 221 4.12 -20.82 -6.05
C SER A 221 3.18 -19.96 -6.89
N LEU A 222 3.75 -19.36 -7.93
CA LEU A 222 3.07 -18.75 -9.07
C LEU A 222 3.68 -19.33 -10.34
N GLY A 223 2.83 -19.78 -11.26
CA GLY A 223 3.27 -20.33 -12.55
C GLY A 223 2.47 -19.77 -13.71
N THR A 224 3.20 -19.44 -14.79
CA THR A 224 2.70 -19.14 -16.13
C THR A 224 3.51 -19.96 -17.16
N SER A 225 3.24 -19.79 -18.46
CA SER A 225 4.05 -20.42 -19.51
C SER A 225 5.51 -19.95 -19.53
N THR A 226 5.82 -18.73 -19.08
CA THR A 226 7.15 -18.09 -19.21
C THR A 226 7.77 -17.68 -17.88
N LEU A 227 6.97 -17.64 -16.82
CA LEU A 227 7.37 -17.21 -15.48
C LEU A 227 7.01 -18.27 -14.45
N SER A 228 7.95 -18.64 -13.61
CA SER A 228 7.73 -19.46 -12.42
C SER A 228 8.37 -18.78 -11.23
N MET A 229 7.62 -18.69 -10.13
CA MET A 229 8.08 -18.13 -8.86
C MET A 229 7.71 -19.07 -7.72
N GLU A 230 8.63 -19.31 -6.80
CA GLU A 230 8.42 -20.18 -5.65
C GLU A 230 8.81 -19.46 -4.35
N GLY A 231 8.02 -19.69 -3.31
CA GLY A 231 8.34 -19.25 -1.95
C GLY A 231 8.35 -17.75 -1.77
N LEU A 232 7.42 -17.00 -2.41
CA LEU A 232 7.27 -15.57 -2.12
C LEU A 232 6.80 -15.39 -0.67
N LYS A 233 7.53 -14.56 0.07
CA LYS A 233 7.15 -14.09 1.41
C LYS A 233 7.32 -12.59 1.47
N ILE A 234 6.29 -11.92 1.97
CA ILE A 234 6.32 -10.49 2.30
C ILE A 234 5.95 -10.41 3.78
N ALA A 235 6.81 -9.84 4.58
CA ALA A 235 6.58 -9.65 6.01
C ALA A 235 6.88 -8.22 6.40
N SER A 236 5.98 -7.60 7.14
CA SER A 236 6.18 -6.29 7.74
C SER A 236 6.08 -6.43 9.25
N THR A 237 6.94 -5.74 9.97
CA THR A 237 6.89 -5.64 11.43
C THR A 237 7.10 -4.20 11.82
N THR A 238 6.17 -3.64 12.60
CA THR A 238 6.29 -2.30 13.16
C THR A 238 6.25 -2.39 14.69
N THR A 239 7.24 -1.79 15.34
CA THR A 239 7.37 -1.73 16.79
C THR A 239 7.53 -0.28 17.24
N GLU A 240 7.20 -0.02 18.49
CA GLU A 240 7.39 1.29 19.12
C GLU A 240 8.32 1.16 20.33
N ALA A 241 9.29 2.05 20.43
CA ALA A 241 10.19 2.16 21.58
C ALA A 241 10.54 3.64 21.80
N ASN A 242 10.38 4.15 23.03
CA ASN A 242 10.64 5.55 23.39
C ASN A 242 9.94 6.56 22.47
N ASP A 243 8.66 6.37 22.21
CA ASP A 243 7.83 7.16 21.30
C ASP A 243 8.37 7.24 19.85
N ARG A 244 9.13 6.24 19.44
CA ARG A 244 9.68 6.11 18.10
C ARG A 244 9.20 4.82 17.44
N LEU A 245 8.74 4.93 16.21
CA LEU A 245 8.34 3.79 15.38
C LEU A 245 9.55 3.25 14.61
N ASN A 246 9.65 1.92 14.62
CA ASN A 246 10.62 1.17 13.83
C ASN A 246 9.85 0.16 12.99
N SER A 247 9.99 0.23 11.69
CA SER A 247 9.30 -0.63 10.74
C SER A 247 10.30 -1.34 9.83
N LYS A 248 10.07 -2.62 9.59
CA LYS A 248 10.82 -3.44 8.64
C LYS A 248 9.85 -4.10 7.69
N ILE A 249 10.16 -4.08 6.41
CA ILE A 249 9.44 -4.80 5.36
C ILE A 249 10.45 -5.71 4.68
N ARG A 250 10.25 -7.02 4.79
CA ARG A 250 11.07 -8.00 4.12
C ARG A 250 10.28 -8.70 3.02
N GLN A 251 10.84 -8.72 1.84
CA GLN A 251 10.35 -9.48 0.71
C GLN A 251 11.38 -10.52 0.33
N SER A 252 10.97 -11.76 0.12
CA SER A 252 11.87 -12.81 -0.34
C SER A 252 11.17 -13.74 -1.32
N VAL A 253 11.95 -14.25 -2.27
CA VAL A 253 11.54 -15.25 -3.24
C VAL A 253 12.61 -16.31 -3.25
N SER A 254 12.23 -17.58 -2.99
CA SER A 254 13.19 -18.68 -2.94
C SER A 254 13.74 -18.98 -4.32
N LYS A 255 12.88 -18.95 -5.35
CA LYS A 255 13.27 -19.23 -6.73
C LYS A 255 12.41 -18.42 -7.69
N LEU A 256 13.04 -17.77 -8.65
CA LEU A 256 12.42 -17.07 -9.75
C LEU A 256 13.03 -17.55 -11.07
N GLN A 257 12.18 -18.05 -11.96
CA GLN A 257 12.58 -18.45 -13.29
C GLN A 257 11.84 -17.62 -14.33
N VAL A 258 12.57 -16.93 -15.19
CA VAL A 258 12.04 -16.08 -16.26
C VAL A 258 12.74 -16.45 -17.56
N SER A 259 12.00 -16.93 -18.55
CA SER A 259 12.54 -17.25 -19.88
C SER A 259 13.82 -18.12 -19.84
N GLY A 260 13.85 -19.10 -18.94
CA GLY A 260 14.98 -20.03 -18.78
C GLY A 260 16.14 -19.53 -17.93
N GLN A 261 16.09 -18.28 -17.46
CA GLN A 261 17.04 -17.77 -16.46
C GLN A 261 16.52 -18.02 -15.05
N GLU A 262 17.39 -18.49 -14.18
CA GLU A 262 17.07 -18.82 -12.79
C GLU A 262 17.81 -17.89 -11.83
N LEU A 263 17.03 -17.30 -10.90
CA LEU A 263 17.51 -16.54 -9.77
C LEU A 263 17.01 -17.22 -8.49
N ASN A 264 17.87 -17.32 -7.50
CA ASN A 264 17.60 -17.97 -6.23
C ASN A 264 17.84 -17.01 -5.07
N ASP A 265 17.18 -17.25 -3.95
CA ASP A 265 17.37 -16.54 -2.69
C ASP A 265 17.30 -15.01 -2.82
N LEU A 266 16.35 -14.53 -3.64
CA LEU A 266 16.11 -13.10 -3.73
C LEU A 266 15.55 -12.61 -2.39
N SER A 267 16.18 -11.59 -1.83
CA SER A 267 15.71 -10.94 -0.60
C SER A 267 15.92 -9.44 -0.67
N LEU A 268 14.88 -8.71 -0.31
CA LEU A 268 14.91 -7.26 -0.13
C LEU A 268 14.35 -6.95 1.24
N GLU A 269 15.14 -6.29 2.09
CA GLU A 269 14.67 -5.78 3.38
C GLU A 269 14.77 -4.25 3.39
N LEU A 270 13.63 -3.61 3.60
CA LEU A 270 13.50 -2.18 3.81
C LEU A 270 13.32 -1.93 5.30
N ALA A 271 14.01 -0.94 5.84
CA ALA A 271 13.83 -0.50 7.22
C ALA A 271 13.60 1.00 7.29
N VAL A 272 12.72 1.40 8.18
CA VAL A 272 12.49 2.79 8.59
C VAL A 272 12.56 2.80 10.10
N ASN A 273 13.50 3.54 10.70
CA ASN A 273 13.72 3.51 12.13
C ASN A 273 13.69 4.92 12.72
N GLY A 274 13.13 5.02 13.91
CA GLY A 274 13.20 6.23 14.72
C GLY A 274 12.20 7.33 14.33
N VAL A 275 11.11 7.00 13.60
CA VAL A 275 10.08 7.98 13.25
C VAL A 275 9.29 8.35 14.50
N GLU A 276 9.08 9.65 14.77
CA GLU A 276 8.30 10.12 15.91
C GLU A 276 6.83 9.66 15.80
N ALA A 277 6.36 8.94 16.84
CA ALA A 277 5.16 8.11 16.75
C ALA A 277 3.87 8.94 16.61
N GLN A 278 3.74 10.03 17.38
CA GLN A 278 2.53 10.85 17.38
C GLN A 278 2.35 11.62 16.07
N SER A 279 3.43 12.16 15.53
CA SER A 279 3.39 12.85 14.24
C SER A 279 3.18 11.88 13.08
N ALA A 280 3.73 10.68 13.14
CA ALA A 280 3.48 9.63 12.15
C ALA A 280 1.99 9.22 12.14
N GLU A 281 1.38 9.03 13.33
CA GLU A 281 -0.06 8.74 13.47
C GLU A 281 -0.91 9.90 12.89
N SER A 282 -0.54 11.14 13.18
CA SER A 282 -1.22 12.33 12.66
C SER A 282 -1.12 12.42 11.13
N LEU A 283 0.06 12.17 10.55
CA LEU A 283 0.25 12.14 9.10
C LEU A 283 -0.54 11.00 8.45
N GLY A 284 -0.54 9.81 9.05
CA GLY A 284 -1.31 8.66 8.56
C GLY A 284 -2.82 8.94 8.55
N THR A 285 -3.34 9.55 9.62
CA THR A 285 -4.75 9.96 9.71
C THR A 285 -5.11 11.00 8.64
N LEU A 286 -4.27 12.03 8.48
CA LEU A 286 -4.47 13.05 7.45
C LEU A 286 -4.37 12.46 6.05
N PHE A 287 -3.41 11.59 5.79
CA PHE A 287 -3.24 10.93 4.50
C PHE A 287 -4.50 10.15 4.09
N SER A 288 -5.07 9.40 5.04
CA SER A 288 -6.30 8.65 4.81
C SER A 288 -7.50 9.57 4.60
N ALA A 289 -7.67 10.60 5.45
CA ALA A 289 -8.82 11.50 5.39
C ALA A 289 -8.82 12.43 4.16
N THR A 290 -7.65 12.73 3.60
CA THR A 290 -7.50 13.71 2.51
C THR A 290 -7.06 13.10 1.19
N CYS A 291 -7.26 11.78 1.02
CA CYS A 291 -6.96 11.09 -0.23
C CYS A 291 -5.51 11.24 -0.69
N GLY A 292 -4.56 11.01 0.21
CA GLY A 292 -3.14 11.16 -0.08
C GLY A 292 -2.69 12.62 -0.15
N PHE A 293 -3.24 13.46 0.73
CA PHE A 293 -2.98 14.91 0.82
C PHE A 293 -3.49 15.75 -0.36
N ARG A 294 -4.42 15.24 -1.18
CA ARG A 294 -4.94 15.96 -2.35
C ARG A 294 -5.97 17.04 -1.99
N ASN A 295 -6.89 16.73 -1.08
CA ASN A 295 -8.04 17.56 -0.75
C ASN A 295 -7.96 18.12 0.69
N MET A 296 -6.83 18.74 1.02
CA MET A 296 -6.62 19.30 2.35
C MET A 296 -7.26 20.67 2.51
N THR A 297 -7.96 20.87 3.62
CA THR A 297 -8.31 22.19 4.11
C THR A 297 -7.06 22.94 4.59
N VAL A 298 -7.19 24.26 4.80
CA VAL A 298 -6.11 25.10 5.32
C VAL A 298 -5.59 24.57 6.67
N ASP A 299 -6.50 24.15 7.56
CA ASP A 299 -6.12 23.66 8.89
C ASP A 299 -5.49 22.26 8.86
N GLU A 300 -5.93 21.39 7.95
CA GLU A 300 -5.28 20.10 7.71
C GLU A 300 -3.87 20.29 7.14
N GLY A 301 -3.69 21.24 6.22
CA GLY A 301 -2.38 21.62 5.71
C GLY A 301 -1.44 22.16 6.80
N LYS A 302 -1.96 22.92 7.78
CA LYS A 302 -1.17 23.35 8.96
C LYS A 302 -0.76 22.15 9.83
N ARG A 303 -1.72 21.26 10.16
CA ARG A 303 -1.46 20.05 10.95
C ARG A 303 -0.43 19.15 10.27
N MET A 304 -0.54 18.94 8.95
CA MET A 304 0.43 18.17 8.16
C MET A 304 1.83 18.77 8.28
N ARG A 305 1.99 20.10 8.10
CA ARG A 305 3.30 20.75 8.19
C ARG A 305 3.92 20.65 9.58
N VAL A 306 3.11 20.82 10.64
CA VAL A 306 3.59 20.65 12.02
C VAL A 306 4.06 19.21 12.25
N ALA A 307 3.27 18.22 11.87
CA ALA A 307 3.63 16.81 12.03
C ALA A 307 4.88 16.46 11.21
N LEU A 308 4.96 16.92 9.96
CA LEU A 308 6.15 16.71 9.10
C LEU A 308 7.40 17.38 9.71
N LYS A 309 7.28 18.61 10.20
CA LYS A 309 8.38 19.30 10.89
C LYS A 309 8.89 18.49 12.08
N ASN A 310 7.99 17.96 12.91
CA ASN A 310 8.36 17.17 14.08
C ASN A 310 9.09 15.89 13.68
N VAL A 311 8.59 15.15 12.67
CA VAL A 311 9.26 13.95 12.16
C VAL A 311 10.68 14.27 11.68
N LEU A 312 10.84 15.31 10.87
CA LEU A 312 12.15 15.71 10.31
C LEU A 312 13.09 16.24 11.40
N ALA A 313 12.60 17.05 12.34
CA ALA A 313 13.40 17.58 13.45
C ALA A 313 13.85 16.47 14.42
N ALA A 314 12.99 15.49 14.63
CA ALA A 314 13.28 14.35 15.47
C ALA A 314 14.35 13.42 14.88
N GLY A 315 14.53 13.45 13.56
CA GLY A 315 15.42 12.56 12.81
C GLY A 315 14.87 11.13 12.71
N PHE A 316 15.33 10.41 11.68
CA PHE A 316 14.99 9.00 11.43
C PHE A 316 15.97 8.41 10.42
N SER A 317 15.95 7.11 10.24
CA SER A 317 16.69 6.46 9.17
C SER A 317 15.77 5.64 8.28
N VAL A 318 16.11 5.59 6.97
CA VAL A 318 15.41 4.77 5.98
C VAL A 318 16.43 4.13 5.06
N GLY A 319 16.18 2.89 4.67
CA GLY A 319 17.07 2.27 3.69
C GLY A 319 16.73 0.82 3.37
N VAL A 320 17.51 0.30 2.45
CA VAL A 320 17.61 -1.12 2.13
C VAL A 320 18.69 -1.71 3.01
N THR A 321 18.30 -2.49 4.02
CA THR A 321 19.26 -3.14 4.95
C THR A 321 19.83 -4.41 4.37
N GLN A 322 19.11 -5.04 3.44
CA GLN A 322 19.53 -6.24 2.73
C GLN A 322 18.95 -6.25 1.32
N LEU A 323 19.79 -6.45 0.33
CA LEU A 323 19.43 -6.78 -1.04
C LEU A 323 20.31 -7.95 -1.46
N THR A 324 19.73 -9.13 -1.65
CA THR A 324 20.48 -10.32 -2.09
C THR A 324 19.79 -11.01 -3.23
N ALA A 325 20.58 -11.59 -4.12
CA ALA A 325 20.12 -12.53 -5.12
C ALA A 325 21.30 -13.45 -5.50
N SER A 326 21.01 -14.68 -5.88
CA SER A 326 21.99 -15.63 -6.38
C SER A 326 21.53 -16.28 -7.68
N SER A 327 22.48 -16.78 -8.46
CA SER A 327 22.27 -17.56 -9.67
C SER A 327 23.40 -18.58 -9.82
N GLY A 328 23.30 -19.48 -10.79
CA GLY A 328 24.40 -20.37 -11.14
C GLY A 328 25.68 -19.65 -11.61
N LYS A 329 25.60 -18.33 -11.89
CA LYS A 329 26.72 -17.51 -12.36
C LYS A 329 27.37 -16.67 -11.26
N GLY A 330 26.73 -16.53 -10.09
CA GLY A 330 27.25 -15.70 -8.99
C GLY A 330 26.16 -15.15 -8.11
N SER A 331 26.49 -14.10 -7.34
CA SER A 331 25.56 -13.47 -6.41
C SER A 331 25.76 -11.96 -6.30
N ILE A 332 24.74 -11.30 -5.83
CA ILE A 332 24.75 -9.87 -5.48
C ILE A 332 24.35 -9.71 -4.00
N ASP A 333 25.06 -8.82 -3.31
CA ASP A 333 24.72 -8.39 -1.95
C ASP A 333 24.85 -6.87 -1.89
N GLY A 334 23.82 -6.19 -1.38
CA GLY A 334 23.77 -4.74 -1.36
C GLY A 334 23.03 -4.19 -0.16
N ARG A 335 23.35 -2.96 0.20
CA ARG A 335 22.63 -2.16 1.21
C ARG A 335 22.73 -0.69 0.89
N ILE A 336 21.71 0.06 1.30
CA ILE A 336 21.64 1.53 1.18
C ILE A 336 20.99 2.05 2.43
N MET A 337 21.59 3.01 3.10
CA MET A 337 21.03 3.66 4.27
C MET A 337 21.09 5.17 4.10
N VAL A 338 20.02 5.83 4.48
CA VAL A 338 19.91 7.28 4.59
C VAL A 338 19.45 7.59 6.00
N GLU A 339 20.18 8.42 6.69
CA GLU A 339 19.88 8.83 8.07
C GLU A 339 19.74 10.34 8.11
N LEU A 340 18.65 10.80 8.66
CA LEU A 340 18.45 12.19 9.04
C LEU A 340 18.68 12.30 10.55
N LEU A 341 19.77 12.94 10.94
CA LEU A 341 20.08 13.17 12.35
C LEU A 341 19.08 14.16 12.98
N PRO A 342 18.86 14.10 14.30
CA PRO A 342 18.04 15.09 14.98
C PRO A 342 18.54 16.51 14.75
N SER A 343 17.60 17.45 14.55
CA SER A 343 17.93 18.87 14.39
C SER A 343 18.53 19.44 15.68
N LYS A 344 19.60 20.20 15.54
CA LYS A 344 20.25 20.91 16.66
C LYS A 344 19.65 22.30 16.91
N GLY A 345 18.80 22.78 16.02
CA GLY A 345 18.22 24.13 16.06
C GLY A 345 16.72 24.15 15.70
N ALA A 346 16.15 25.35 15.62
CA ALA A 346 14.76 25.55 15.25
C ALA A 346 14.49 25.31 13.75
N GLU A 347 15.54 25.45 12.92
CA GLU A 347 15.51 25.22 11.48
C GLU A 347 16.21 23.91 11.13
N LEU A 348 15.76 23.30 10.04
CA LEU A 348 16.34 22.08 9.50
C LEU A 348 17.56 22.46 8.62
N SER A 349 18.65 21.73 8.78
CA SER A 349 19.83 21.80 7.92
C SER A 349 20.13 20.43 7.35
N LEU A 350 19.69 20.18 6.13
CA LEU A 350 19.90 18.88 5.49
C LEU A 350 21.39 18.60 5.28
N ALA A 351 22.20 19.63 5.03
CA ALA A 351 23.65 19.48 4.85
C ALA A 351 24.36 18.95 6.10
N ASP A 352 23.88 19.31 7.29
CA ASP A 352 24.48 18.90 8.56
C ASP A 352 23.79 17.68 9.19
N GLN A 353 22.52 17.40 8.79
CA GLN A 353 21.72 16.32 9.36
C GLN A 353 21.75 15.04 8.52
N LEU A 354 21.99 15.16 7.20
CA LEU A 354 21.88 14.03 6.30
C LEU A 354 23.18 13.23 6.29
N LYS A 355 23.06 11.93 6.54
CA LYS A 355 24.09 10.93 6.27
C LYS A 355 23.54 9.87 5.35
N SER A 356 24.37 9.38 4.46
CA SER A 356 23.96 8.24 3.63
C SER A 356 25.14 7.32 3.36
N SER A 357 24.84 6.05 3.21
CA SER A 357 25.84 5.04 2.83
C SER A 357 25.21 4.01 1.90
N ALA A 358 26.01 3.51 0.99
CA ALA A 358 25.63 2.39 0.13
C ALA A 358 26.80 1.45 -0.05
N SER A 359 26.54 0.17 -0.13
CA SER A 359 27.54 -0.82 -0.53
C SER A 359 26.92 -1.87 -1.42
N LEU A 360 27.66 -2.31 -2.41
CA LEU A 360 27.28 -3.36 -3.32
C LEU A 360 28.47 -4.28 -3.56
N VAL A 361 28.25 -5.57 -3.43
CA VAL A 361 29.22 -6.63 -3.73
C VAL A 361 28.59 -7.56 -4.76
N VAL A 362 29.28 -7.80 -5.84
CA VAL A 362 28.90 -8.73 -6.89
C VAL A 362 29.96 -9.80 -6.98
N LYS A 363 29.58 -11.06 -6.83
CA LYS A 363 30.51 -12.21 -6.95
C LYS A 363 30.24 -12.99 -8.24
N GLY A 364 31.30 -13.56 -8.78
CA GLY A 364 31.23 -14.35 -10.02
C GLY A 364 30.83 -13.49 -11.24
N ASN A 365 30.19 -14.13 -12.19
CA ASN A 365 29.71 -13.51 -13.43
C ASN A 365 28.19 -13.21 -13.37
N PHE A 366 27.72 -12.71 -12.20
CA PHE A 366 26.31 -12.32 -12.01
C PHE A 366 25.91 -11.17 -12.95
N VAL A 367 26.83 -10.23 -13.19
CA VAL A 367 26.65 -9.10 -14.11
C VAL A 367 27.30 -9.45 -15.46
N PRO A 368 26.60 -9.24 -16.59
CA PRO A 368 27.18 -9.41 -17.94
C PRO A 368 28.44 -8.61 -18.17
N ASP A 369 29.41 -9.15 -18.94
CA ASP A 369 30.73 -8.55 -19.14
C ASP A 369 30.67 -7.11 -19.66
N GLY A 370 29.79 -6.78 -20.60
CA GLY A 370 29.64 -5.41 -21.10
C GLY A 370 29.23 -4.38 -20.04
N LEU A 371 28.36 -4.76 -19.10
CA LEU A 371 27.97 -3.91 -17.97
C LEU A 371 29.09 -3.84 -16.91
N ARG A 372 29.84 -4.93 -16.74
CA ARG A 372 31.01 -4.98 -15.86
C ARG A 372 32.09 -4.00 -16.32
N ASP A 373 32.43 -4.03 -17.62
CA ASP A 373 33.43 -3.14 -18.19
C ASP A 373 33.03 -1.68 -18.12
N MET A 374 31.75 -1.38 -18.40
CA MET A 374 31.19 -0.03 -18.19
C MET A 374 31.33 0.43 -16.74
N ALA A 375 30.96 -0.41 -15.79
CA ALA A 375 31.03 -0.08 -14.37
C ALA A 375 32.46 0.20 -13.92
N LEU A 376 33.43 -0.60 -14.38
CA LEU A 376 34.85 -0.40 -14.09
C LEU A 376 35.38 0.88 -14.73
N ALA A 377 34.95 1.23 -15.94
CA ALA A 377 35.37 2.47 -16.63
C ALA A 377 34.94 3.73 -15.88
N THR A 378 33.90 3.70 -15.05
CA THR A 378 33.48 4.84 -14.21
C THR A 378 34.49 5.19 -13.12
N GLY A 379 35.37 4.26 -12.72
CA GLY A 379 36.28 4.39 -11.59
C GLY A 379 35.63 4.33 -10.21
N TYR A 380 34.28 4.16 -10.15
CA TYR A 380 33.53 4.04 -8.90
C TYR A 380 33.36 2.60 -8.43
N VAL A 381 33.79 1.64 -9.20
CA VAL A 381 33.76 0.22 -8.90
C VAL A 381 35.16 -0.32 -8.84
N SER A 382 35.46 -1.15 -7.85
CA SER A 382 36.76 -1.84 -7.73
C SER A 382 36.58 -3.34 -7.94
N THR A 383 37.61 -3.96 -8.50
CA THR A 383 37.69 -5.42 -8.61
C THR A 383 38.07 -6.04 -7.26
N THR A 384 37.51 -7.20 -6.98
CA THR A 384 37.93 -8.09 -5.88
C THR A 384 38.41 -9.42 -6.45
N ALA A 385 38.95 -10.30 -5.61
CA ALA A 385 39.37 -11.63 -6.06
C ALA A 385 38.24 -12.39 -6.76
N ASP A 386 36.98 -12.21 -6.29
CA ASP A 386 35.81 -12.99 -6.72
C ASP A 386 34.79 -12.17 -7.53
N GLY A 387 35.06 -10.88 -7.83
CA GLY A 387 34.07 -10.07 -8.52
C GLY A 387 34.27 -8.56 -8.42
N LEU A 388 33.20 -7.83 -8.11
CA LEU A 388 33.17 -6.37 -8.06
C LEU A 388 32.67 -5.88 -6.71
N LYS A 389 33.17 -4.71 -6.28
CA LYS A 389 32.70 -4.02 -5.08
C LYS A 389 32.63 -2.52 -5.31
N THR A 390 31.58 -1.90 -4.78
CA THR A 390 31.51 -0.45 -4.63
C THR A 390 30.97 -0.09 -3.25
N GLY A 391 31.46 1.01 -2.72
CA GLY A 391 30.98 1.60 -1.46
C GLY A 391 30.92 3.10 -1.58
N TYR A 392 29.87 3.68 -1.05
CA TYR A 392 29.61 5.10 -1.02
C TYR A 392 29.24 5.52 0.39
N GLU A 393 29.74 6.66 0.83
CA GLU A 393 29.37 7.29 2.09
C GLU A 393 29.31 8.81 1.89
N PHE A 394 28.27 9.42 2.42
CA PHE A 394 28.11 10.85 2.54
C PHE A 394 27.91 11.18 4.01
N ALA A 395 28.81 11.95 4.57
CA ALA A 395 28.75 12.42 5.95
C ALA A 395 29.53 13.76 6.07
N ASP A 396 29.02 14.67 6.89
CA ASP A 396 29.65 15.94 7.23
C ASP A 396 30.03 16.76 5.98
N GLY A 397 29.25 16.68 4.92
CA GLY A 397 29.48 17.38 3.65
C GLY A 397 30.57 16.78 2.77
N LEU A 398 31.10 15.60 3.10
CA LEU A 398 32.08 14.86 2.32
C LEU A 398 31.47 13.63 1.68
N VAL A 399 31.90 13.35 0.45
CA VAL A 399 31.55 12.12 -0.27
C VAL A 399 32.78 11.22 -0.29
N THR A 400 32.64 10.00 0.15
CA THR A 400 33.68 8.98 0.05
C THR A 400 33.20 7.83 -0.84
N VAL A 401 33.97 7.48 -1.86
CA VAL A 401 33.71 6.36 -2.74
C VAL A 401 34.90 5.41 -2.71
N ASN A 402 34.69 4.17 -2.31
CA ASN A 402 35.71 3.14 -2.16
C ASN A 402 36.94 3.64 -1.35
N GLY A 403 36.70 4.43 -0.30
CA GLY A 403 37.73 4.99 0.56
C GLY A 403 38.46 6.24 0.01
N LYS A 404 38.10 6.74 -1.17
CA LYS A 404 38.60 8.01 -1.71
C LYS A 404 37.59 9.10 -1.41
N THR A 405 38.04 10.15 -0.72
CA THR A 405 37.19 11.28 -0.35
C THR A 405 37.24 12.35 -1.43
N PHE A 406 36.08 12.90 -1.74
CA PHE A 406 35.86 13.97 -2.69
C PHE A 406 35.21 15.16 -1.98
N ASP A 407 35.60 16.36 -2.38
CA ASP A 407 34.92 17.57 -1.92
C ASP A 407 33.49 17.60 -2.48
N ALA A 408 32.54 17.69 -1.60
CA ALA A 408 31.10 17.73 -1.93
C ALA A 408 30.52 19.15 -1.85
N GLY A 409 31.31 20.20 -1.97
CA GLY A 409 30.87 21.59 -1.84
C GLY A 409 29.62 21.92 -2.68
N MET A 410 29.56 21.41 -3.92
CA MET A 410 28.39 21.56 -4.78
C MET A 410 27.17 20.79 -4.23
N VAL A 411 27.38 19.60 -3.68
CA VAL A 411 26.31 18.79 -3.07
C VAL A 411 25.80 19.49 -1.80
N ARG A 412 26.70 20.02 -0.98
CA ARG A 412 26.36 20.79 0.22
C ARG A 412 25.50 22.01 -0.12
N SER A 413 25.89 22.80 -1.12
CA SER A 413 25.11 23.95 -1.59
C SER A 413 23.68 23.56 -2.00
N ARG A 414 23.49 22.43 -2.68
CA ARG A 414 22.16 21.92 -3.04
C ARG A 414 21.33 21.53 -1.83
N PHE A 415 21.95 20.94 -0.81
CA PHE A 415 21.25 20.63 0.43
C PHE A 415 20.90 21.90 1.23
N ASP A 416 21.71 22.95 1.19
CA ASP A 416 21.40 24.23 1.81
C ASP A 416 20.20 24.89 1.11
N GLU A 417 20.16 24.92 -0.21
CA GLU A 417 19.02 25.40 -1.00
C GLU A 417 17.73 24.60 -0.68
N ALA A 418 17.85 23.27 -0.63
CA ALA A 418 16.73 22.39 -0.29
C ALA A 418 16.25 22.63 1.15
N SER A 419 17.17 22.84 2.10
CA SER A 419 16.85 23.16 3.51
C SER A 419 16.07 24.46 3.61
N GLN A 420 16.50 25.51 2.90
CA GLN A 420 15.79 26.80 2.88
C GLN A 420 14.38 26.66 2.31
N SER A 421 14.23 25.91 1.21
CA SER A 421 12.93 25.67 0.58
C SER A 421 12.01 24.87 1.50
N LEU A 422 12.53 23.85 2.15
CA LEU A 422 11.81 23.01 3.10
C LEU A 422 11.39 23.81 4.35
N ASN A 423 12.29 24.59 4.96
CA ASN A 423 11.99 25.45 6.10
C ASN A 423 10.92 26.49 5.74
N ARG A 424 10.98 27.08 4.54
CA ARG A 424 9.95 27.98 4.03
C ARG A 424 8.61 27.28 3.91
N PHE A 425 8.55 26.10 3.30
CA PHE A 425 7.33 25.29 3.19
C PHE A 425 6.73 24.98 4.56
N LEU A 426 7.56 24.58 5.53
CA LEU A 426 7.12 24.21 6.88
C LEU A 426 6.67 25.41 7.71
N SER A 427 7.17 26.62 7.45
CA SER A 427 6.85 27.85 8.15
C SER A 427 5.71 28.65 7.52
N THR A 428 5.37 28.41 6.24
CA THR A 428 4.38 29.22 5.51
C THR A 428 3.03 29.12 6.15
N ASN A 429 2.48 30.26 6.58
CA ASN A 429 1.09 30.36 6.97
C ASN A 429 0.24 30.39 5.69
N PRO A 430 -0.64 29.41 5.44
CA PRO A 430 -1.43 29.36 4.19
C PRO A 430 -2.46 30.51 4.05
N ALA A 431 -2.57 31.40 5.05
CA ALA A 431 -3.44 32.56 5.00
C ALA A 431 -2.83 33.79 4.35
N ALA A 432 -1.56 33.78 3.96
CA ALA A 432 -1.03 34.85 3.13
C ALA A 432 -1.32 34.50 1.65
N PRO A 433 -2.23 35.20 0.95
CA PRO A 433 -2.28 35.07 -0.51
C PRO A 433 -0.88 35.39 -1.02
N VAL A 434 -0.36 34.54 -1.90
CA VAL A 434 0.83 34.91 -2.67
C VAL A 434 0.45 36.20 -3.36
N ALA A 435 0.99 37.31 -2.91
CA ALA A 435 0.88 38.57 -3.62
C ALA A 435 1.45 38.27 -5.01
N ASP A 436 0.55 38.26 -5.97
CA ASP A 436 0.90 38.10 -7.38
C ASP A 436 1.80 39.30 -7.70
N SER A 437 3.11 39.10 -7.64
CA SER A 437 4.12 40.11 -7.97
C SER A 437 4.17 40.36 -9.49
N ARG A 438 2.98 40.38 -10.10
CA ARG A 438 2.73 40.94 -11.43
C ARG A 438 2.14 42.34 -11.30
N ASP A 439 2.77 43.15 -10.43
CA ASP A 439 2.56 44.58 -10.54
C ASP A 439 3.32 45.11 -11.76
N GLY A 440 2.51 45.52 -12.72
CA GLY A 440 2.67 46.61 -13.65
C GLY A 440 4.10 47.03 -14.00
N GLN A 441 4.72 46.37 -14.97
CA GLN A 441 5.56 47.11 -15.91
C GLN A 441 4.68 47.44 -17.13
N ASP A 442 4.16 48.66 -17.09
CA ASP A 442 3.74 49.39 -18.28
C ASP A 442 4.86 49.25 -19.34
N MET A 443 4.63 48.46 -20.34
CA MET A 443 5.43 48.48 -21.54
C MET A 443 4.80 49.50 -22.49
N ASP A 444 5.40 50.69 -22.44
CA ASP A 444 5.31 51.65 -23.52
C ASP A 444 5.72 51.01 -24.85
N GLU A 445 4.91 51.33 -25.85
CA GLU A 445 5.13 51.03 -27.25
C GLU A 445 6.57 51.25 -27.72
N ALA A 446 7.22 50.21 -28.22
CA ALA A 446 8.33 50.36 -29.16
C ALA A 446 8.10 49.39 -30.33
N LYS A 447 7.75 50.02 -31.45
CA LYS A 447 7.67 49.45 -32.80
C LYS A 447 8.98 48.79 -33.22
N ASP A 448 8.78 47.78 -34.04
CA ASP A 448 9.64 47.27 -35.11
C ASP A 448 11.07 46.83 -34.80
N THR A 449 11.29 45.54 -34.83
CA THR A 449 12.16 44.88 -35.85
C THR A 449 12.24 43.37 -35.53
N ALA A 450 11.81 42.56 -36.48
CA ALA A 450 12.04 41.11 -36.47
C ALA A 450 13.51 40.79 -36.84
N PRO A 451 14.05 39.71 -36.26
CA PRO A 451 14.71 38.75 -37.12
C PRO A 451 14.16 37.33 -36.94
N SER A 452 13.89 36.75 -38.05
CA SER A 452 13.62 35.35 -38.36
C SER A 452 14.64 34.39 -37.74
N GLY A 453 14.16 33.28 -37.20
CA GLY A 453 14.93 32.06 -37.12
C GLY A 453 15.02 31.39 -35.76
N VAL A 454 13.95 30.68 -35.35
CA VAL A 454 14.10 29.51 -34.47
C VAL A 454 13.21 28.40 -35.01
N GLN A 455 13.87 27.35 -35.47
CA GLN A 455 13.25 26.11 -35.94
C GLN A 455 12.53 25.40 -34.79
N GLN A 456 11.24 25.19 -34.98
CA GLN A 456 10.44 24.27 -34.20
C GLN A 456 10.85 22.83 -34.55
N TYR A 457 11.38 22.11 -33.58
CA TYR A 457 11.43 20.65 -33.64
C TYR A 457 10.12 20.09 -33.07
N SER A 458 9.17 19.84 -33.93
CA SER A 458 8.03 18.96 -33.67
C SER A 458 8.08 17.80 -34.67
N ASN A 459 8.65 16.70 -34.24
CA ASN A 459 8.49 15.40 -34.89
C ASN A 459 8.30 14.33 -33.84
N VAL A 460 7.04 14.06 -33.49
CA VAL A 460 6.65 12.76 -32.92
C VAL A 460 6.01 11.98 -34.07
N GLY A 461 6.69 10.90 -34.43
CA GLY A 461 6.35 10.06 -35.57
C GLY A 461 4.97 9.43 -35.44
N LYS A 462 4.22 9.55 -36.53
CA LYS A 462 3.05 8.73 -36.82
C LYS A 462 3.54 7.31 -37.12
N ALA A 463 3.02 6.35 -36.39
CA ALA A 463 3.19 4.93 -36.68
C ALA A 463 2.43 4.60 -37.98
N ASP A 464 3.12 4.00 -38.91
CA ASP A 464 2.63 3.49 -40.17
C ASP A 464 1.53 2.45 -39.96
N GLN A 465 0.39 2.66 -40.61
CA GLN A 465 -0.66 1.65 -40.80
C GLN A 465 -0.18 0.64 -41.85
N ALA A 466 -0.09 -0.62 -41.46
CA ALA A 466 0.10 -1.73 -42.39
C ALA A 466 -1.15 -1.94 -43.26
N PRO A 467 -1.00 -2.29 -44.53
CA PRO A 467 -2.12 -2.42 -45.46
C PRO A 467 -2.94 -3.69 -45.18
N ALA A 468 -4.27 -3.51 -45.32
CA ALA A 468 -5.26 -4.58 -45.24
C ALA A 468 -5.04 -5.63 -46.32
N VAL A 469 -4.92 -6.88 -45.88
CA VAL A 469 -4.95 -8.06 -46.78
C VAL A 469 -6.40 -8.44 -47.05
N ALA A 470 -6.78 -8.46 -48.32
CA ALA A 470 -8.10 -8.87 -48.82
C ALA A 470 -8.32 -10.41 -48.63
N PRO A 471 -9.56 -10.87 -48.36
CA PRO A 471 -9.86 -12.29 -48.22
C PRO A 471 -9.90 -12.96 -49.57
N GLY A 472 -9.03 -13.95 -49.76
CA GLY A 472 -9.08 -14.87 -50.88
C GLY A 472 -10.26 -15.83 -50.77
N THR A 473 -11.09 -15.80 -51.79
CA THR A 473 -12.08 -16.83 -52.09
C THR A 473 -11.39 -18.05 -52.70
N ASP A 474 -11.53 -19.20 -52.07
CA ASP A 474 -11.41 -20.47 -52.76
C ASP A 474 -12.46 -21.48 -52.28
N LYS A 475 -13.31 -21.89 -53.21
CA LYS A 475 -14.07 -23.12 -53.30
C LYS A 475 -13.33 -24.01 -54.34
N PRO A 476 -13.62 -25.30 -54.42
CA PRO A 476 -14.69 -26.11 -53.83
C PRO A 476 -14.27 -27.05 -52.67
#